data_a7d96f85190150e03e25ef6e244a9a06
#
_entry.id   a7d96f85190150e03e25ef6e244a9a06
#
_cell.length_a   1.000
_cell.length_b   1.000
_cell.length_c   1.000
_cell.angle_alpha   90.00
_cell.angle_beta   90.00
_cell.angle_gamma   90.00
#
_symmetry.space_group_name_H-M   'P 1'
#
loop_
_entity.id
_entity.type
_entity.pdbx_description
1 polymer ?
#
loop_
_entity_poly.entity_id
_entity_poly.type
_entity_poly.pdbx_seq_one_letter_code
_entity_poly.pdbx_strand_id
1 'polypeptide(L)'
;MENRKQLGEVIATSYSSFTVESYELNSTPPLGALVVAQNVIGVVCSARTEGLGPISARGSLEGDDDSVYEMYPDLQRTLRSQFGALVVGCYDESRSGTAGEHEPVYTFPECPPRVHYKCWLATDTEMVRFTEQPDYLRLLLFSTEVSNIDQVLIHLVMRGYKARGSDRVWLSRTAEYLGRQLKGQYDRLLAILKTLDALTMERQEVAGQVSSAVGKVRL
;
A
#
# COMPACT_ATOMS: atom_id res chain seq x y z
N MET A 1 6.96 -21.22 0.16
CA MET A 1 6.07 -20.20 0.75
C MET A 1 6.91 -18.95 0.94
N GLU A 2 6.68 -17.89 0.16
CA GLU A 2 7.29 -16.59 0.44
C GLU A 2 6.87 -16.14 1.84
N ASN A 3 7.85 -15.71 2.62
CA ASN A 3 7.63 -15.33 4.02
C ASN A 3 6.97 -13.95 4.04
N ARG A 4 5.63 -13.89 4.15
CA ARG A 4 4.88 -12.63 4.30
C ARG A 4 5.34 -11.90 5.57
N LYS A 5 5.62 -10.60 5.46
CA LYS A 5 5.88 -9.76 6.63
C LYS A 5 4.58 -9.55 7.41
N GLN A 6 4.54 -9.96 8.66
CA GLN A 6 3.45 -9.65 9.58
C GLN A 6 3.57 -8.18 10.01
N LEU A 7 2.47 -7.43 9.93
CA LEU A 7 2.46 -6.00 10.19
C LEU A 7 1.87 -5.64 11.56
N GLY A 8 0.76 -6.27 11.92
CA GLY A 8 0.01 -5.93 13.12
C GLY A 8 -1.31 -6.69 13.21
N GLU A 9 -2.24 -6.15 13.99
CA GLU A 9 -3.58 -6.68 14.20
C GLU A 9 -4.66 -5.68 13.79
N VAL A 10 -5.77 -6.20 13.26
CA VAL A 10 -6.96 -5.41 12.96
C VAL A 10 -7.58 -4.94 14.27
N ILE A 11 -7.77 -3.62 14.43
CA ILE A 11 -8.38 -3.01 15.62
C ILE A 11 -9.75 -2.39 15.35
N ALA A 12 -10.06 -2.07 14.09
CA ALA A 12 -11.36 -1.59 13.66
C ALA A 12 -11.64 -2.06 12.24
N THR A 13 -12.90 -2.28 11.91
CA THR A 13 -13.27 -2.87 10.62
C THR A 13 -14.65 -2.41 10.15
N SER A 14 -14.80 -2.30 8.84
CA SER A 14 -16.03 -2.10 8.11
C SER A 14 -15.99 -2.92 6.81
N TYR A 15 -17.02 -2.83 5.98
CA TYR A 15 -16.99 -3.48 4.65
C TYR A 15 -16.04 -2.80 3.67
N SER A 16 -15.86 -1.48 3.79
CA SER A 16 -15.06 -0.65 2.88
C SER A 16 -13.64 -0.39 3.35
N SER A 17 -13.36 -0.57 4.65
CA SER A 17 -12.06 -0.23 5.24
C SER A 17 -11.80 -1.00 6.54
N PHE A 18 -10.53 -1.10 6.92
CA PHE A 18 -10.12 -1.58 8.23
C PHE A 18 -8.88 -0.84 8.72
N THR A 19 -8.72 -0.79 10.04
CA THR A 19 -7.57 -0.17 10.71
C THR A 19 -6.76 -1.25 11.42
N VAL A 20 -5.45 -1.14 11.30
CA VAL A 20 -4.48 -2.06 11.89
C VAL A 20 -3.57 -1.30 12.85
N GLU A 21 -3.32 -1.84 14.03
CA GLU A 21 -2.27 -1.40 14.93
C GLU A 21 -1.00 -2.20 14.63
N SER A 22 0.09 -1.49 14.32
CA SER A 22 1.39 -2.13 14.01
C SER A 22 2.03 -2.70 15.27
N TYR A 23 2.67 -3.88 15.15
CA TYR A 23 3.42 -4.47 16.27
C TYR A 23 4.66 -3.67 16.63
N GLU A 24 5.25 -3.01 15.67
CA GLU A 24 6.44 -2.18 15.85
C GLU A 24 6.09 -0.71 15.68
N LEU A 25 6.59 0.12 16.60
CA LEU A 25 6.43 1.56 16.53
C LEU A 25 7.10 2.11 15.25
N ASN A 26 6.42 3.04 14.57
CA ASN A 26 6.86 3.66 13.31
C ASN A 26 7.06 2.69 12.13
N SER A 27 6.60 1.43 12.26
CA SER A 27 6.72 0.41 11.21
C SER A 27 5.40 0.20 10.47
N THR A 28 4.79 1.31 9.98
CA THR A 28 3.60 1.23 9.13
C THR A 28 3.99 0.94 7.68
N PRO A 29 3.17 0.16 6.94
CA PRO A 29 3.43 -0.06 5.52
C PRO A 29 3.26 1.24 4.74
N PRO A 30 3.99 1.41 3.64
CA PRO A 30 3.93 2.65 2.87
C PRO A 30 2.61 2.80 2.11
N LEU A 31 2.23 4.05 1.78
CA LEU A 31 1.03 4.39 1.03
C LEU A 31 0.91 3.56 -0.25
N GLY A 32 -0.29 3.07 -0.53
CA GLY A 32 -0.58 2.23 -1.70
C GLY A 32 -0.04 0.80 -1.63
N ALA A 33 0.48 0.36 -0.48
CA ALA A 33 0.86 -1.04 -0.29
C ALA A 33 -0.40 -1.92 -0.20
N LEU A 34 -0.34 -3.12 -0.78
CA LEU A 34 -1.37 -4.14 -0.56
C LEU A 34 -1.13 -4.86 0.75
N VAL A 35 -2.20 -5.04 1.51
CA VAL A 35 -2.20 -5.77 2.78
C VAL A 35 -3.35 -6.77 2.79
N VAL A 36 -3.16 -7.87 3.52
CA VAL A 36 -4.14 -8.95 3.59
C VAL A 36 -4.47 -9.22 5.06
N ALA A 37 -5.74 -9.15 5.41
CA ALA A 37 -6.27 -9.54 6.70
C ALA A 37 -7.33 -10.63 6.50
N GLN A 38 -7.10 -11.85 7.01
CA GLN A 38 -7.88 -13.03 6.66
C GLN A 38 -7.84 -13.31 5.14
N ASN A 39 -9.02 -13.22 4.49
CA ASN A 39 -9.19 -13.29 3.04
C ASN A 39 -9.46 -11.92 2.41
N VAL A 40 -9.45 -10.83 3.18
CA VAL A 40 -9.74 -9.47 2.70
C VAL A 40 -8.46 -8.77 2.27
N ILE A 41 -8.51 -8.17 1.08
CA ILE A 41 -7.39 -7.46 0.48
C ILE A 41 -7.66 -5.96 0.61
N GLY A 42 -6.72 -5.24 1.22
CA GLY A 42 -6.78 -3.80 1.40
C GLY A 42 -5.59 -3.07 0.78
N VAL A 43 -5.79 -1.78 0.49
CA VAL A 43 -4.75 -0.84 0.07
C VAL A 43 -4.53 0.18 1.16
N VAL A 44 -3.29 0.32 1.63
CA VAL A 44 -2.93 1.31 2.65
C VAL A 44 -3.21 2.72 2.15
N CYS A 45 -4.07 3.45 2.87
CA CYS A 45 -4.53 4.79 2.50
C CYS A 45 -4.17 5.87 3.53
N SER A 46 -3.84 5.46 4.76
CA SER A 46 -3.44 6.37 5.83
C SER A 46 -2.51 5.69 6.81
N ALA A 47 -1.66 6.47 7.46
CA ALA A 47 -0.82 6.02 8.57
C ALA A 47 -0.71 7.15 9.59
N ARG A 48 -0.64 6.79 10.87
CA ARG A 48 -0.47 7.72 11.98
C ARG A 48 0.28 7.05 13.12
N THR A 49 1.03 7.86 13.85
CA THR A 49 1.57 7.49 15.15
C THR A 49 1.05 8.51 16.16
N GLU A 50 0.40 8.05 17.19
CA GLU A 50 -0.26 8.88 18.20
C GLU A 50 0.01 8.36 19.61
N GLY A 51 -0.09 9.23 20.61
CA GLY A 51 0.05 8.85 22.01
C GLY A 51 -1.26 8.37 22.60
N LEU A 52 -1.18 7.51 23.61
CA LEU A 52 -2.31 7.11 24.44
C LEU A 52 -2.84 8.28 25.30
N GLY A 53 -2.13 9.40 25.35
CA GLY A 53 -2.48 10.64 26.01
C GLY A 53 -1.90 11.85 25.27
N PRO A 54 -2.05 13.07 25.81
CA PRO A 54 -1.51 14.28 25.20
C PRO A 54 0.00 14.17 25.01
N ILE A 55 0.45 14.39 23.76
CA ILE A 55 1.87 14.44 23.42
C ILE A 55 2.27 15.91 23.33
N SER A 56 3.34 16.28 24.03
CA SER A 56 4.00 17.58 23.88
C SER A 56 5.37 17.41 23.22
N ALA A 57 5.83 18.47 22.53
CA ALA A 57 7.19 18.50 22.01
C ALA A 57 8.19 18.35 23.16
N ARG A 58 9.21 17.50 22.96
CA ARG A 58 10.23 17.23 24.00
C ARG A 58 11.39 18.23 23.99
N GLY A 59 11.27 19.30 23.22
CA GLY A 59 12.32 20.31 23.08
C GLY A 59 13.44 19.88 22.13
N SER A 60 14.45 20.71 22.03
CA SER A 60 15.63 20.40 21.22
C SER A 60 16.53 19.45 22.03
N LEU A 61 16.73 18.24 21.51
CA LEU A 61 17.69 17.27 22.05
C LEU A 61 18.99 17.40 21.26
N GLU A 62 20.13 17.37 21.97
CA GLU A 62 21.43 17.22 21.31
C GLU A 62 21.58 15.75 20.88
N GLY A 63 21.65 15.50 19.57
CA GLY A 63 21.82 14.17 19.01
C GLY A 63 21.03 13.95 17.73
N ASP A 64 21.11 12.73 17.20
CA ASP A 64 20.36 12.27 16.05
C ASP A 64 18.89 12.01 16.44
N ASP A 65 17.94 12.25 15.51
CA ASP A 65 16.50 12.06 15.74
C ASP A 65 16.18 10.64 16.21
N ASP A 66 16.90 9.62 15.74
CA ASP A 66 16.72 8.24 16.16
C ASP A 66 17.13 7.98 17.62
N SER A 67 18.03 8.80 18.19
CA SER A 67 18.47 8.68 19.58
C SER A 67 17.36 8.97 20.59
N VAL A 68 16.30 9.66 20.19
CA VAL A 68 15.13 9.96 21.03
C VAL A 68 14.48 8.68 21.58
N TYR A 69 14.39 7.62 20.78
CA TYR A 69 13.77 6.36 21.21
C TYR A 69 14.67 5.56 22.15
N GLU A 70 15.98 5.72 22.05
CA GLU A 70 16.95 5.13 22.98
C GLU A 70 16.95 5.86 24.34
N MET A 71 16.88 7.19 24.32
CA MET A 71 16.84 8.01 25.54
C MET A 71 15.49 7.90 26.28
N TYR A 72 14.40 7.65 25.56
CA TYR A 72 13.05 7.58 26.12
C TYR A 72 12.36 6.25 25.76
N PRO A 73 12.75 5.12 26.34
CA PRO A 73 12.19 3.81 26.03
C PRO A 73 10.71 3.66 26.42
N ASP A 74 10.18 4.56 27.28
CA ASP A 74 8.76 4.66 27.61
C ASP A 74 7.90 5.08 26.41
N LEU A 75 8.48 5.70 25.38
CA LEU A 75 7.77 6.03 24.13
C LEU A 75 7.17 4.79 23.46
N GLN A 76 7.86 3.65 23.51
CA GLN A 76 7.34 2.41 22.95
C GLN A 76 6.09 1.90 23.68
N ARG A 77 5.84 2.35 24.91
CA ARG A 77 4.65 1.99 25.69
C ARG A 77 3.54 3.03 25.59
N THR A 78 3.90 4.27 25.30
CA THR A 78 2.96 5.40 25.28
C THR A 78 2.53 5.81 23.87
N LEU A 79 3.21 5.35 22.83
CA LEU A 79 2.87 5.59 21.44
C LEU A 79 2.30 4.35 20.77
N ARG A 80 1.43 4.58 19.78
CA ARG A 80 0.85 3.55 18.92
C ARG A 80 0.98 3.98 17.47
N SER A 81 1.44 3.08 16.62
CA SER A 81 1.45 3.28 15.16
C SER A 81 0.32 2.49 14.54
N GLN A 82 -0.51 3.18 13.79
CA GLN A 82 -1.70 2.61 13.15
C GLN A 82 -1.73 2.99 11.67
N PHE A 83 -2.31 2.14 10.85
CA PHE A 83 -2.60 2.44 9.47
C PHE A 83 -4.00 2.00 9.07
N GLY A 84 -4.61 2.75 8.16
CA GLY A 84 -5.89 2.42 7.55
C GLY A 84 -5.69 1.81 6.18
N ALA A 85 -6.53 0.84 5.84
CA ALA A 85 -6.56 0.20 4.53
C ALA A 85 -7.97 0.22 3.95
N LEU A 86 -8.10 0.63 2.69
CA LEU A 86 -9.34 0.53 1.91
C LEU A 86 -9.47 -0.87 1.34
N VAL A 87 -10.64 -1.47 1.47
CA VAL A 87 -10.93 -2.78 0.89
C VAL A 87 -11.06 -2.66 -0.63
N VAL A 88 -10.27 -3.44 -1.36
CA VAL A 88 -10.22 -3.47 -2.83
C VAL A 88 -10.59 -4.83 -3.42
N GLY A 89 -10.83 -5.82 -2.57
CA GLY A 89 -11.23 -7.15 -2.96
C GLY A 89 -11.08 -8.15 -1.84
N CYS A 90 -11.34 -9.39 -2.16
CA CYS A 90 -11.15 -10.52 -1.25
C CYS A 90 -10.72 -11.77 -2.04
N TYR A 91 -10.20 -12.76 -1.34
CA TYR A 91 -10.01 -14.10 -1.87
C TYR A 91 -11.28 -14.92 -1.66
N ASP A 92 -11.76 -15.57 -2.70
CA ASP A 92 -12.90 -16.49 -2.62
C ASP A 92 -12.41 -17.87 -2.17
N GLU A 93 -12.74 -18.23 -0.93
CA GLU A 93 -12.37 -19.54 -0.38
C GLU A 93 -13.06 -20.71 -1.08
N SER A 94 -14.20 -20.48 -1.75
CA SER A 94 -14.94 -21.50 -2.51
C SER A 94 -14.32 -21.82 -3.87
N ARG A 95 -13.49 -20.93 -4.40
CA ARG A 95 -12.79 -21.06 -5.67
C ARG A 95 -11.35 -21.54 -5.49
N SER A 96 -11.12 -22.49 -4.60
CA SER A 96 -9.82 -23.11 -4.42
C SER A 96 -9.41 -23.87 -5.68
N GLY A 97 -8.52 -23.26 -6.47
CA GLY A 97 -7.66 -23.97 -7.40
C GLY A 97 -6.66 -24.84 -6.60
N THR A 98 -5.96 -25.72 -7.28
CA THR A 98 -4.96 -26.64 -6.70
C THR A 98 -4.02 -25.94 -5.71
N ALA A 99 -4.03 -26.39 -4.44
CA ALA A 99 -3.04 -26.08 -3.40
C ALA A 99 -2.68 -24.59 -3.20
N GLY A 100 -3.59 -23.80 -2.62
CA GLY A 100 -3.24 -22.52 -1.99
C GLY A 100 -3.29 -21.28 -2.90
N GLU A 101 -3.81 -21.40 -4.11
CA GLU A 101 -3.97 -20.29 -5.06
C GLU A 101 -5.44 -19.86 -5.14
N HIS A 102 -5.83 -18.93 -4.25
CA HIS A 102 -7.14 -18.30 -4.33
C HIS A 102 -7.11 -17.17 -5.37
N GLU A 103 -8.09 -17.13 -6.27
CA GLU A 103 -8.25 -16.01 -7.20
C GLU A 103 -8.83 -14.79 -6.49
N PRO A 104 -8.31 -13.58 -6.75
CA PRO A 104 -8.89 -12.37 -6.18
C PRO A 104 -10.23 -12.04 -6.83
N VAL A 105 -11.18 -11.60 -6.02
CA VAL A 105 -12.49 -11.09 -6.44
C VAL A 105 -12.57 -9.61 -6.08
N TYR A 106 -12.87 -8.74 -7.06
CA TYR A 106 -12.86 -7.29 -6.90
C TYR A 106 -14.22 -6.78 -6.45
N THR A 107 -14.62 -7.20 -5.25
CA THR A 107 -15.85 -6.79 -4.57
C THR A 107 -15.58 -6.70 -3.07
N PHE A 108 -16.49 -6.06 -2.34
CA PHE A 108 -16.45 -6.13 -0.89
C PHE A 108 -16.73 -7.56 -0.41
N PRO A 109 -16.07 -7.99 0.67
CA PRO A 109 -16.31 -9.30 1.26
C PRO A 109 -17.72 -9.38 1.86
N GLU A 110 -18.28 -10.58 1.97
CA GLU A 110 -19.55 -10.80 2.69
C GLU A 110 -19.44 -10.46 4.18
N CYS A 111 -18.27 -10.67 4.77
CA CYS A 111 -17.96 -10.29 6.15
C CYS A 111 -16.65 -9.50 6.18
N PRO A 112 -16.58 -8.41 6.94
CA PRO A 112 -15.33 -7.68 7.14
C PRO A 112 -14.33 -8.53 7.94
N PRO A 113 -13.01 -8.24 7.87
CA PRO A 113 -12.02 -8.97 8.63
C PRO A 113 -12.29 -8.82 10.14
N ARG A 114 -12.05 -9.87 10.90
CA ARG A 114 -12.32 -9.86 12.34
C ARG A 114 -11.27 -9.03 13.09
N VAL A 115 -11.72 -8.33 14.12
CA VAL A 115 -10.82 -7.66 15.06
C VAL A 115 -9.90 -8.66 15.72
N HIS A 116 -8.64 -8.26 16.00
CA HIS A 116 -7.53 -9.08 16.49
C HIS A 116 -6.98 -10.12 15.51
N TYR A 117 -7.46 -10.14 14.27
CA TYR A 117 -6.82 -10.95 13.23
C TYR A 117 -5.57 -10.26 12.71
N LYS A 118 -4.58 -11.08 12.35
CA LYS A 118 -3.30 -10.61 11.84
C LYS A 118 -3.44 -10.02 10.44
N CYS A 119 -2.71 -8.92 10.24
CA CYS A 119 -2.57 -8.28 8.94
C CYS A 119 -1.15 -8.51 8.41
N TRP A 120 -1.06 -8.82 7.13
CA TRP A 120 0.17 -9.18 6.43
C TRP A 120 0.41 -8.26 5.26
N LEU A 121 1.69 -7.94 4.99
CA LEU A 121 2.06 -7.29 3.75
C LEU A 121 1.97 -8.30 2.59
N ALA A 122 1.30 -7.92 1.51
CA ALA A 122 1.28 -8.73 0.30
C ALA A 122 2.67 -8.81 -0.31
N THR A 123 3.04 -9.98 -0.81
CA THR A 123 4.28 -10.20 -1.57
C THR A 123 4.20 -9.58 -2.96
N ASP A 124 5.34 -9.43 -3.65
CA ASP A 124 5.36 -8.95 -5.03
C ASP A 124 4.57 -9.89 -5.97
N THR A 125 4.63 -11.20 -5.74
CA THR A 125 3.85 -12.20 -6.48
C THR A 125 2.35 -11.98 -6.30
N GLU A 126 1.89 -11.73 -5.08
CA GLU A 126 0.49 -11.41 -4.79
C GLU A 126 0.07 -10.06 -5.36
N MET A 127 0.94 -9.06 -5.32
CA MET A 127 0.73 -7.76 -5.96
C MET A 127 0.53 -7.93 -7.46
N VAL A 128 1.41 -8.68 -8.15
CA VAL A 128 1.31 -8.97 -9.58
C VAL A 128 -0.03 -9.66 -9.89
N ARG A 129 -0.36 -10.71 -9.15
CA ARG A 129 -1.59 -11.49 -9.35
C ARG A 129 -2.85 -10.66 -9.11
N PHE A 130 -2.91 -9.93 -8.00
CA PHE A 130 -4.05 -9.08 -7.67
C PHE A 130 -4.27 -7.97 -8.69
N THR A 131 -3.20 -7.35 -9.18
CA THR A 131 -3.28 -6.23 -10.12
C THR A 131 -3.26 -6.67 -11.60
N GLU A 132 -3.43 -7.95 -11.91
CA GLU A 132 -3.50 -8.45 -13.29
C GLU A 132 -4.70 -7.86 -14.04
N GLN A 133 -5.86 -7.84 -13.39
CA GLN A 133 -7.06 -7.18 -13.88
C GLN A 133 -7.23 -5.82 -13.18
N PRO A 134 -7.56 -4.75 -13.91
CA PRO A 134 -7.62 -3.40 -13.34
C PRO A 134 -8.91 -3.08 -12.58
N ASP A 135 -9.81 -4.06 -12.38
CA ASP A 135 -11.16 -3.85 -11.82
C ASP A 135 -11.14 -3.37 -10.36
N TYR A 136 -10.08 -3.68 -9.60
CA TYR A 136 -9.86 -3.16 -8.24
C TYR A 136 -9.79 -1.62 -8.19
N LEU A 137 -9.36 -0.98 -9.29
CA LEU A 137 -9.26 0.49 -9.38
C LEU A 137 -10.63 1.15 -9.25
N ARG A 138 -11.70 0.48 -9.69
CA ARG A 138 -13.06 1.00 -9.57
C ARG A 138 -13.46 1.20 -8.10
N LEU A 139 -13.13 0.25 -7.22
CA LEU A 139 -13.44 0.35 -5.79
C LEU A 139 -12.69 1.53 -5.15
N LEU A 140 -11.45 1.79 -5.58
CA LEU A 140 -10.68 2.96 -5.13
C LEU A 140 -11.25 4.27 -5.66
N LEU A 141 -11.47 4.36 -6.98
CA LEU A 141 -11.90 5.62 -7.64
C LEU A 141 -13.20 6.18 -7.07
N PHE A 142 -14.10 5.31 -6.63
CA PHE A 142 -15.40 5.69 -6.07
C PHE A 142 -15.46 5.62 -4.54
N SER A 143 -14.33 5.38 -3.87
CA SER A 143 -14.26 5.43 -2.41
C SER A 143 -14.40 6.88 -1.92
N THR A 144 -15.22 7.06 -0.91
CA THR A 144 -15.43 8.35 -0.20
C THR A 144 -14.75 8.38 1.18
N GLU A 145 -14.08 7.31 1.56
CA GLU A 145 -13.46 7.13 2.88
C GLU A 145 -12.25 8.05 3.10
N VAL A 146 -11.56 8.43 2.02
CA VAL A 146 -10.35 9.27 2.08
C VAL A 146 -10.38 10.36 1.01
N SER A 147 -9.91 11.54 1.39
CA SER A 147 -9.88 12.71 0.49
C SER A 147 -8.74 12.65 -0.55
N ASN A 148 -7.69 11.88 -0.29
CA ASN A 148 -6.48 11.80 -1.12
C ASN A 148 -6.39 10.52 -1.95
N ILE A 149 -7.53 10.01 -2.41
CA ILE A 149 -7.61 8.72 -3.12
C ILE A 149 -6.72 8.64 -4.36
N ASP A 150 -6.52 9.76 -5.07
CA ASP A 150 -5.66 9.80 -6.25
C ASP A 150 -4.20 9.50 -5.91
N GLN A 151 -3.72 9.94 -4.75
CA GLN A 151 -2.37 9.60 -4.28
C GLN A 151 -2.25 8.12 -3.93
N VAL A 152 -3.26 7.56 -3.25
CA VAL A 152 -3.31 6.11 -2.96
C VAL A 152 -3.25 5.30 -4.26
N LEU A 153 -4.04 5.69 -5.26
CA LEU A 153 -4.09 5.05 -6.57
C LEU A 153 -2.73 5.12 -7.29
N ILE A 154 -2.12 6.31 -7.34
CA ILE A 154 -0.81 6.51 -7.98
C ILE A 154 0.24 5.60 -7.34
N HIS A 155 0.32 5.58 -6.00
CA HIS A 155 1.28 4.74 -5.29
C HIS A 155 1.02 3.25 -5.49
N LEU A 156 -0.24 2.80 -5.52
CA LEU A 156 -0.60 1.42 -5.80
C LEU A 156 -0.17 1.00 -7.22
N VAL A 157 -0.51 1.82 -8.23
CA VAL A 157 -0.12 1.57 -9.63
C VAL A 157 1.40 1.50 -9.77
N MET A 158 2.14 2.43 -9.15
CA MET A 158 3.60 2.43 -9.18
C MET A 158 4.21 1.20 -8.50
N ARG A 159 3.57 0.67 -7.45
CA ARG A 159 4.00 -0.60 -6.82
C ARG A 159 3.73 -1.78 -7.73
N GLY A 160 2.56 -1.87 -8.34
CA GLY A 160 2.24 -2.90 -9.33
C GLY A 160 3.18 -2.88 -10.53
N TYR A 161 3.52 -1.69 -11.03
CA TYR A 161 4.50 -1.48 -12.09
C TYR A 161 5.89 -1.99 -11.69
N LYS A 162 6.33 -1.66 -10.47
CA LYS A 162 7.62 -2.09 -9.92
C LYS A 162 7.69 -3.60 -9.71
N ALA A 163 6.67 -4.20 -9.13
CA ALA A 163 6.58 -5.64 -8.90
C ALA A 163 6.65 -6.46 -10.21
N ARG A 164 6.27 -5.84 -11.34
CA ARG A 164 6.37 -6.42 -12.70
C ARG A 164 7.68 -6.11 -13.43
N GLY A 165 8.72 -5.68 -12.71
CA GLY A 165 9.97 -5.30 -13.35
C GLY A 165 9.85 -4.12 -14.32
N SER A 166 8.95 -3.19 -14.03
CA SER A 166 8.70 -1.98 -14.83
C SER A 166 8.06 -2.25 -16.21
N ASP A 167 7.04 -3.11 -16.23
CA ASP A 167 6.28 -3.45 -17.43
C ASP A 167 5.41 -2.26 -17.93
N ARG A 168 5.85 -1.65 -19.02
CA ARG A 168 5.16 -0.52 -19.67
C ARG A 168 3.85 -0.92 -20.35
N VAL A 169 3.74 -2.15 -20.82
CA VAL A 169 2.50 -2.61 -21.47
C VAL A 169 1.39 -2.71 -20.45
N TRP A 170 1.68 -3.27 -19.28
CA TRP A 170 0.74 -3.30 -18.18
C TRP A 170 0.35 -1.87 -17.71
N LEU A 171 1.33 -0.96 -17.60
CA LEU A 171 1.06 0.43 -17.21
C LEU A 171 0.15 1.14 -18.23
N SER A 172 0.37 0.94 -19.53
CA SER A 172 -0.48 1.51 -20.59
C SER A 172 -1.92 0.98 -20.51
N ARG A 173 -2.12 -0.31 -20.31
CA ARG A 173 -3.46 -0.91 -20.10
C ARG A 173 -4.16 -0.33 -18.88
N THR A 174 -3.40 -0.12 -17.79
CA THR A 174 -3.92 0.51 -16.56
C THR A 174 -4.34 1.96 -16.82
N ALA A 175 -3.54 2.73 -17.56
CA ALA A 175 -3.85 4.10 -17.95
C ALA A 175 -5.08 4.19 -18.85
N GLU A 176 -5.24 3.29 -19.80
CA GLU A 176 -6.44 3.19 -20.65
C GLU A 176 -7.70 2.87 -19.83
N TYR A 177 -7.59 1.98 -18.85
CA TYR A 177 -8.69 1.68 -17.94
C TYR A 177 -9.10 2.90 -17.13
N LEU A 178 -8.12 3.63 -16.54
CA LEU A 178 -8.37 4.88 -15.82
C LEU A 178 -9.05 5.92 -16.73
N GLY A 179 -8.62 6.05 -17.99
CA GLY A 179 -9.25 6.94 -18.97
C GLY A 179 -10.72 6.62 -19.22
N ARG A 180 -11.08 5.34 -19.22
CA ARG A 180 -12.48 4.90 -19.36
C ARG A 180 -13.31 5.18 -18.11
N GLN A 181 -12.74 4.95 -16.93
CA GLN A 181 -13.45 5.14 -15.64
C GLN A 181 -13.64 6.62 -15.29
N LEU A 182 -12.65 7.48 -15.61
CA LEU A 182 -12.67 8.93 -15.35
C LEU A 182 -13.23 9.76 -16.51
N LYS A 183 -14.05 9.13 -17.36
CA LYS A 183 -14.74 9.83 -18.47
C LYS A 183 -15.56 11.01 -17.92
N GLY A 184 -15.23 12.21 -18.38
CA GLY A 184 -15.83 13.47 -17.88
C GLY A 184 -15.05 14.16 -16.75
N GLN A 185 -13.97 13.56 -16.23
CA GLN A 185 -13.07 14.15 -15.24
C GLN A 185 -11.65 14.33 -15.82
N TYR A 186 -11.57 15.05 -16.97
CA TYR A 186 -10.35 15.13 -17.76
C TYR A 186 -9.16 15.68 -16.98
N ASP A 187 -9.37 16.77 -16.22
CA ASP A 187 -8.27 17.40 -15.43
C ASP A 187 -7.73 16.47 -14.37
N ARG A 188 -8.60 15.72 -13.69
CA ARG A 188 -8.21 14.70 -12.70
C ARG A 188 -7.41 13.57 -13.34
N LEU A 189 -7.89 13.05 -14.47
CA LEU A 189 -7.18 12.00 -15.22
C LEU A 189 -5.80 12.50 -15.66
N LEU A 190 -5.72 13.71 -16.23
CA LEU A 190 -4.47 14.30 -16.69
C LEU A 190 -3.46 14.48 -15.56
N ALA A 191 -3.92 14.91 -14.38
CA ALA A 191 -3.07 15.06 -13.19
C ALA A 191 -2.49 13.70 -12.75
N ILE A 192 -3.32 12.64 -12.70
CA ILE A 192 -2.88 11.28 -12.35
C ILE A 192 -1.84 10.78 -13.37
N LEU A 193 -2.14 10.88 -14.68
CA LEU A 193 -1.25 10.36 -15.72
C LEU A 193 0.10 11.11 -15.76
N LYS A 194 0.09 12.44 -15.62
CA LYS A 194 1.34 13.23 -15.52
C LYS A 194 2.20 12.82 -14.35
N THR A 195 1.58 12.56 -13.20
CA THR A 195 2.33 12.11 -12.01
C THR A 195 2.91 10.71 -12.20
N LEU A 196 2.15 9.78 -12.79
CA LEU A 196 2.64 8.44 -13.11
C LEU A 196 3.82 8.50 -14.09
N ASP A 197 3.73 9.33 -15.12
CA ASP A 197 4.80 9.50 -16.11
C ASP A 197 6.07 10.09 -15.48
N ALA A 198 5.95 11.15 -14.68
CA ALA A 198 7.09 11.73 -13.95
C ALA A 198 7.80 10.70 -13.08
N LEU A 199 7.03 9.94 -12.27
CA LEU A 199 7.59 8.91 -11.37
C LEU A 199 8.24 7.73 -12.13
N THR A 200 7.82 7.45 -13.35
CA THR A 200 8.44 6.41 -14.20
C THR A 200 9.72 6.89 -14.87
N MET A 201 9.78 8.18 -15.27
CA MET A 201 10.99 8.77 -15.88
C MET A 201 12.13 8.95 -14.88
N GLU A 202 11.89 9.54 -13.71
CA GLU A 202 12.90 9.69 -12.66
C GLU A 202 13.58 8.37 -12.30
N ARG A 203 12.83 7.28 -12.26
CA ARG A 203 13.38 5.95 -11.95
C ARG A 203 14.25 5.37 -13.05
N GLN A 204 14.00 5.72 -14.31
CA GLN A 204 14.84 5.26 -15.42
C GLN A 204 16.19 5.98 -15.43
N GLU A 205 16.23 7.25 -15.10
CA GLU A 205 17.48 8.00 -14.95
C GLU A 205 18.34 7.44 -13.82
N VAL A 206 17.74 7.15 -12.66
CA VAL A 206 18.44 6.55 -11.51
C VAL A 206 18.97 5.13 -11.87
N ALA A 207 18.17 4.30 -12.51
CA ALA A 207 18.58 2.95 -12.93
C ALA A 207 19.70 3.01 -13.99
N GLY A 208 19.64 3.95 -14.93
CA GLY A 208 20.68 4.21 -15.93
C GLY A 208 22.00 4.68 -15.30
N GLN A 209 21.94 5.54 -14.29
CA GLN A 209 23.13 6.02 -13.57
C GLN A 209 23.80 4.90 -12.76
N VAL A 210 23.02 4.07 -12.06
CA VAL A 210 23.55 2.93 -11.29
C VAL A 210 24.18 1.89 -12.22
N SER A 211 23.56 1.58 -13.36
CA SER A 211 24.12 0.66 -14.36
C SER A 211 25.42 1.20 -14.96
N SER A 212 25.48 2.50 -15.23
CA SER A 212 26.70 3.18 -15.72
C SER A 212 27.82 3.21 -14.69
N ALA A 213 27.47 3.37 -13.39
CA ALA A 213 28.44 3.36 -12.30
C ALA A 213 29.04 1.95 -12.07
N VAL A 214 28.20 0.92 -12.12
CA VAL A 214 28.64 -0.49 -11.99
C VAL A 214 29.49 -0.93 -13.17
N GLY A 215 29.21 -0.45 -14.40
CA GLY A 215 30.03 -0.71 -15.58
C GLY A 215 31.43 -0.09 -15.51
N LYS A 216 31.60 1.02 -14.79
CA LYS A 216 32.91 1.70 -14.60
C LYS A 216 33.80 1.07 -13.52
N VAL A 217 33.26 0.22 -12.65
CA VAL A 217 34.01 -0.47 -11.58
C VAL A 217 34.56 -1.82 -12.05
N ARG A 218 34.20 -2.29 -13.27
CA ARG A 218 34.64 -3.56 -13.85
C ARG A 218 35.74 -3.42 -14.92
N LEU A 219 36.37 -2.28 -15.04
CA LEU A 219 37.58 -2.02 -15.79
C LEU A 219 38.68 -1.58 -14.83
#